data_b611607dd932b42343e9801ae7b56d01
#
_entry.id   b611607dd932b42343e9801ae7b56d01
#
_cell.length_a   1.000
_cell.length_b   1.000
_cell.length_c   1.000
_cell.angle_alpha   90.00
_cell.angle_beta   90.00
_cell.angle_gamma   90.00
#
_symmetry.space_group_name_H-M   'P 1'
#
loop_
_entity.id
_entity.type
_entity.pdbx_description
1 polymer ?
#
loop_
_entity_poly.entity_id
_entity_poly.type
_entity_poly.pdbx_seq_one_letter_code
_entity_poly.pdbx_strand_id
1 'polypeptide(L)'
;MNNNNYKWETVGNAKFYTDGTTCTDIEVMDNAKTVSFIYPKFKIDRETCQKVFSSVENLIIERNVLSIIIPNKMFPNVKKVESESSNFIDGKYLIERTGMRLRNAFGQNENAVIDFTQFNRIENYAFEGCKAKNAVGLTKTRFLNVHGDAAFDGSGFLDQPFIGGIKCLGPFIIDIDETVNEIVLPEKIRYCVPKRPQKCIRVSDIDTLSKIRKLPQKVIIEDDKMYSDDALLYKLCSHDIEEIESHISRYKTIDGIVYSADMKTLILCPRGKTGEVRIPDGVVRIRKHAFSHTKIKKVIFPDTLQMIGDEAFYGCAELEEIDFGHGITRIGENGNQSMFSGCAFKKITFPPQIKEIGMRAFSLCYELEEVIFNEGLEVIQKEAFQNCPNLLEINLPASIKKVGTDAFVYNGSYSHIPDMNINITTIPENLGLAITHPGNTYGVRCVNVHIDNRNGIFDFVLPCSVSVIVGARTNIIINQMADCKYAKKLSGLRYLETAYMNASNSMYKYAVAYKTYKKAKNKCAKEFLLDNQKHVAKAIILEMEEKDFADFVKFDFINLKYDEDIVKCLEERNWTAALAYMLEEGKGRPEDALVI
;
A
#
# COMPACT_ATOMS: atom_id res chain seq x y z
N MET A 1 -17.25 -18.57 23.27
CA MET A 1 -17.36 -18.10 24.67
C MET A 1 -18.71 -18.55 25.19
N ASN A 2 -18.73 -19.32 26.27
CA ASN A 2 -19.93 -20.01 26.76
C ASN A 2 -21.00 -19.02 27.24
N ASN A 3 -22.18 -19.08 26.63
CA ASN A 3 -23.37 -18.29 26.96
C ASN A 3 -24.09 -18.76 28.25
N ASN A 4 -23.39 -19.36 29.21
CA ASN A 4 -24.03 -20.05 30.31
C ASN A 4 -24.46 -19.18 31.52
N ASN A 5 -24.26 -17.84 31.48
CA ASN A 5 -24.58 -16.98 32.63
C ASN A 5 -25.74 -16.00 32.40
N TYR A 6 -26.33 -15.93 31.21
CA TYR A 6 -27.46 -15.03 30.94
C TYR A 6 -28.76 -15.63 31.40
N LYS A 7 -29.55 -14.84 32.12
CA LYS A 7 -30.89 -15.20 32.60
C LYS A 7 -31.85 -14.01 32.53
N TRP A 8 -33.16 -14.30 32.53
CA TRP A 8 -34.18 -13.28 32.65
C TRP A 8 -34.35 -12.86 34.10
N GLU A 9 -34.22 -11.55 34.35
CA GLU A 9 -34.46 -10.94 35.65
C GLU A 9 -35.56 -9.88 35.52
N THR A 10 -36.56 -9.90 36.44
CA THR A 10 -37.66 -8.94 36.48
C THR A 10 -37.32 -7.82 37.45
N VAL A 11 -37.35 -6.58 36.96
CA VAL A 11 -37.13 -5.38 37.77
C VAL A 11 -38.17 -4.32 37.40
N GLY A 12 -39.01 -3.97 38.34
CA GLY A 12 -40.11 -3.05 38.10
C GLY A 12 -41.06 -3.54 36.99
N ASN A 13 -41.22 -2.74 35.98
CA ASN A 13 -42.12 -2.95 34.83
C ASN A 13 -41.45 -3.64 33.63
N ALA A 14 -40.23 -4.17 33.79
CA ALA A 14 -39.51 -4.81 32.71
C ALA A 14 -38.76 -6.09 33.12
N LYS A 15 -38.51 -6.97 32.15
CA LYS A 15 -37.63 -8.11 32.29
C LYS A 15 -36.41 -7.90 31.42
N PHE A 16 -35.26 -8.26 31.92
CA PHE A 16 -33.96 -8.07 31.27
C PHE A 16 -33.26 -9.42 31.12
N TYR A 17 -32.75 -9.70 29.90
CA TYR A 17 -31.90 -10.86 29.67
C TYR A 17 -30.44 -10.45 29.88
N THR A 18 -29.85 -10.89 30.99
CA THR A 18 -28.60 -10.32 31.51
C THR A 18 -27.70 -11.36 32.18
N ASP A 19 -26.38 -11.08 32.17
CA ASP A 19 -25.37 -11.76 33.00
C ASP A 19 -25.05 -11.01 34.30
N GLY A 20 -25.87 -10.01 34.67
CA GLY A 20 -25.66 -9.12 35.80
C GLY A 20 -24.84 -7.87 35.49
N THR A 21 -24.12 -7.84 34.37
CA THR A 21 -23.32 -6.68 33.90
C THR A 21 -23.81 -6.14 32.58
N THR A 22 -24.17 -7.01 31.64
CA THR A 22 -24.63 -6.66 30.29
C THR A 22 -26.02 -7.21 30.05
N CYS A 23 -26.94 -6.33 29.62
CA CYS A 23 -28.27 -6.72 29.17
C CYS A 23 -28.28 -6.78 27.63
N THR A 24 -28.72 -7.90 27.08
CA THR A 24 -28.76 -8.15 25.62
C THR A 24 -30.16 -8.26 25.05
N ASP A 25 -31.19 -8.36 25.90
CA ASP A 25 -32.60 -8.30 25.49
C ASP A 25 -33.48 -7.75 26.62
N ILE A 26 -34.64 -7.23 26.25
CA ILE A 26 -35.61 -6.64 27.19
C ILE A 26 -37.04 -7.02 26.80
N GLU A 27 -37.89 -7.21 27.80
CA GLU A 27 -39.36 -7.27 27.70
C GLU A 27 -39.97 -6.23 28.63
N VAL A 28 -40.91 -5.46 28.16
CA VAL A 28 -41.60 -4.45 28.93
C VAL A 28 -43.05 -4.90 29.12
N MET A 29 -43.56 -4.80 30.37
CA MET A 29 -44.94 -5.17 30.70
C MET A 29 -45.94 -4.27 29.97
N ASP A 30 -47.08 -4.82 29.61
CA ASP A 30 -48.15 -4.11 28.95
C ASP A 30 -48.55 -2.84 29.74
N ASN A 31 -48.74 -1.73 29.02
CA ASN A 31 -49.09 -0.41 29.57
C ASN A 31 -48.07 0.26 30.50
N ALA A 32 -46.85 -0.27 30.62
CA ALA A 32 -45.79 0.41 31.36
C ALA A 32 -45.46 1.76 30.74
N LYS A 33 -45.53 2.84 31.52
CA LYS A 33 -45.22 4.19 31.09
C LYS A 33 -43.76 4.58 31.30
N THR A 34 -43.06 3.84 32.14
CA THR A 34 -41.69 4.10 32.55
C THR A 34 -40.88 2.81 32.56
N VAL A 35 -39.66 2.88 32.09
CA VAL A 35 -38.66 1.79 32.15
C VAL A 35 -37.39 2.33 32.77
N SER A 36 -36.85 1.59 33.76
CA SER A 36 -35.57 1.91 34.41
C SER A 36 -34.46 1.02 33.85
N PHE A 37 -33.40 1.63 33.34
CA PHE A 37 -32.15 0.99 32.95
C PHE A 37 -31.23 0.89 34.18
N ILE A 38 -30.93 -0.33 34.62
CA ILE A 38 -30.23 -0.56 35.90
C ILE A 38 -28.88 -1.29 35.76
N TYR A 39 -28.67 -2.00 34.65
CA TYR A 39 -27.43 -2.74 34.42
C TYR A 39 -26.33 -1.84 33.83
N PRO A 40 -25.07 -2.11 34.13
CA PRO A 40 -23.96 -1.29 33.64
C PRO A 40 -23.93 -1.12 32.12
N LYS A 41 -24.30 -2.14 31.35
CA LYS A 41 -24.29 -2.09 29.90
C LYS A 41 -25.57 -2.64 29.29
N PHE A 42 -26.15 -1.91 28.36
CA PHE A 42 -27.21 -2.37 27.47
C PHE A 42 -26.65 -2.47 26.06
N LYS A 43 -26.64 -3.67 25.49
CA LYS A 43 -26.17 -3.98 24.14
C LYS A 43 -27.18 -4.87 23.45
N ILE A 44 -28.31 -4.29 23.04
CA ILE A 44 -29.38 -4.97 22.32
C ILE A 44 -29.17 -4.76 20.83
N ASP A 45 -29.03 -5.88 20.12
CA ASP A 45 -28.73 -5.87 18.70
C ASP A 45 -29.96 -5.43 17.89
N ARG A 46 -29.76 -4.45 17.03
CA ARG A 46 -30.77 -3.88 16.14
C ARG A 46 -31.27 -4.88 15.09
N GLU A 47 -30.40 -5.72 14.57
CA GLU A 47 -30.76 -6.67 13.51
C GLU A 47 -31.61 -7.82 14.03
N THR A 48 -31.34 -8.27 15.24
CA THR A 48 -32.03 -9.39 15.86
C THR A 48 -33.24 -8.97 16.69
N CYS A 49 -33.23 -7.78 17.27
CA CYS A 49 -34.33 -7.30 18.13
C CYS A 49 -35.29 -6.37 17.36
N GLN A 50 -36.49 -6.85 17.09
CA GLN A 50 -37.58 -6.07 16.44
C GLN A 50 -38.65 -5.58 17.46
N LYS A 51 -38.40 -5.66 18.77
CA LYS A 51 -39.33 -5.29 19.82
C LYS A 51 -39.58 -3.77 19.84
N VAL A 52 -40.86 -3.38 19.97
CA VAL A 52 -41.29 -1.99 20.05
C VAL A 52 -42.22 -1.81 21.24
N PHE A 53 -41.88 -0.90 22.15
CA PHE A 53 -42.63 -0.64 23.40
C PHE A 53 -43.28 0.75 23.30
N SER A 54 -44.42 0.82 22.62
CA SER A 54 -45.13 2.08 22.33
C SER A 54 -45.81 2.69 23.57
N SER A 55 -46.01 1.96 24.66
CA SER A 55 -46.59 2.47 25.91
C SER A 55 -45.61 3.34 26.70
N VAL A 56 -44.28 3.15 26.50
CA VAL A 56 -43.24 3.81 27.30
C VAL A 56 -43.08 5.26 26.91
N GLU A 57 -43.19 6.13 27.89
CA GLU A 57 -43.08 7.60 27.72
C GLU A 57 -41.86 8.19 28.45
N ASN A 58 -41.34 7.45 29.47
CA ASN A 58 -40.19 7.90 30.27
C ASN A 58 -39.13 6.80 30.38
N LEU A 59 -37.87 7.20 30.28
CA LEU A 59 -36.73 6.32 30.62
C LEU A 59 -36.03 6.87 31.85
N ILE A 60 -35.70 6.02 32.78
CA ILE A 60 -34.87 6.32 33.95
C ILE A 60 -33.55 5.58 33.78
N ILE A 61 -32.45 6.29 33.90
CA ILE A 61 -31.10 5.72 33.80
C ILE A 61 -30.45 5.78 35.17
N GLU A 62 -30.34 4.62 35.79
CA GLU A 62 -29.81 4.48 37.15
C GLU A 62 -28.30 4.76 37.20
N ARG A 63 -27.80 5.09 38.41
CA ARG A 63 -26.42 5.54 38.67
C ARG A 63 -25.34 4.65 38.07
N ASN A 64 -25.54 3.34 38.06
CA ASN A 64 -24.51 2.36 37.63
C ASN A 64 -24.45 2.15 36.12
N VAL A 65 -25.29 2.76 35.32
CA VAL A 65 -25.35 2.56 33.86
C VAL A 65 -24.20 3.31 33.20
N LEU A 66 -23.39 2.56 32.46
CA LEU A 66 -22.20 3.07 31.76
C LEU A 66 -22.44 3.26 30.28
N SER A 67 -23.26 2.40 29.64
CA SER A 67 -23.48 2.42 28.18
C SER A 67 -24.86 1.88 27.81
N ILE A 68 -25.52 2.55 26.85
CA ILE A 68 -26.81 2.12 26.29
C ILE A 68 -26.67 2.10 24.77
N ILE A 69 -26.75 0.91 24.18
CA ILE A 69 -26.85 0.66 22.74
C ILE A 69 -28.09 -0.21 22.53
N ILE A 70 -29.14 0.40 22.02
CA ILE A 70 -30.45 -0.23 21.80
C ILE A 70 -30.99 0.17 20.42
N PRO A 71 -31.89 -0.63 19.80
CA PRO A 71 -32.59 -0.23 18.59
C PRO A 71 -33.36 1.08 18.81
N ASN A 72 -33.15 2.06 17.93
CA ASN A 72 -33.69 3.40 18.13
C ASN A 72 -35.22 3.44 18.07
N LYS A 73 -35.85 2.56 17.29
CA LYS A 73 -37.31 2.40 17.21
C LYS A 73 -37.93 1.63 18.41
N MET A 74 -37.12 1.10 19.33
CA MET A 74 -37.60 0.29 20.44
C MET A 74 -38.56 1.05 21.37
N PHE A 75 -38.32 2.34 21.57
CA PHE A 75 -39.11 3.21 22.45
C PHE A 75 -39.62 4.46 21.69
N PRO A 76 -40.58 4.34 20.76
CA PRO A 76 -40.96 5.41 19.86
C PRO A 76 -41.64 6.61 20.53
N ASN A 77 -42.23 6.44 21.70
CA ASN A 77 -43.04 7.47 22.34
C ASN A 77 -42.40 8.08 23.60
N VAL A 78 -41.10 7.87 23.79
CA VAL A 78 -40.36 8.49 24.89
C VAL A 78 -40.34 10.00 24.77
N LYS A 79 -40.77 10.69 25.85
CA LYS A 79 -40.85 12.14 25.99
C LYS A 79 -39.78 12.70 26.92
N LYS A 80 -39.31 11.86 27.86
CA LYS A 80 -38.35 12.27 28.88
C LYS A 80 -37.35 11.17 29.22
N VAL A 81 -36.10 11.56 29.39
CA VAL A 81 -35.00 10.77 29.94
C VAL A 81 -34.57 11.43 31.24
N GLU A 82 -34.60 10.68 32.33
CA GLU A 82 -34.09 11.07 33.65
C GLU A 82 -32.86 10.22 33.95
N SER A 83 -31.75 10.82 34.35
CA SER A 83 -30.49 10.10 34.56
C SER A 83 -29.84 10.44 35.88
N GLU A 84 -29.62 9.43 36.69
CA GLU A 84 -28.74 9.47 37.86
C GLU A 84 -27.28 9.10 37.47
N SER A 85 -27.08 8.56 36.27
CA SER A 85 -25.77 8.19 35.78
C SER A 85 -24.96 9.41 35.36
N SER A 86 -23.69 9.44 35.77
CA SER A 86 -22.75 10.46 35.31
C SER A 86 -22.45 10.42 33.80
N ASN A 87 -22.82 9.34 33.09
CA ASN A 87 -22.55 9.13 31.67
C ASN A 87 -23.64 9.64 30.76
N PHE A 88 -24.83 10.00 31.26
CA PHE A 88 -25.96 10.45 30.46
C PHE A 88 -26.48 11.81 30.94
N ILE A 89 -27.30 12.42 30.12
CA ILE A 89 -27.85 13.76 30.35
C ILE A 89 -29.38 13.66 30.39
N ASP A 90 -29.99 14.32 31.37
CA ASP A 90 -31.44 14.49 31.44
C ASP A 90 -31.97 15.28 30.24
N GLY A 91 -33.13 14.94 29.73
CA GLY A 91 -33.76 15.70 28.68
C GLY A 91 -34.76 14.93 27.82
N LYS A 92 -34.93 15.37 26.59
CA LYS A 92 -35.84 14.76 25.61
C LYS A 92 -35.20 13.65 24.79
N TYR A 93 -33.85 13.55 24.79
CA TYR A 93 -33.08 12.67 23.94
C TYR A 93 -32.18 11.80 24.78
N LEU A 94 -31.78 10.68 24.24
CA LEU A 94 -30.72 9.85 24.84
C LEU A 94 -29.36 10.40 24.42
N ILE A 95 -28.71 11.14 25.32
CA ILE A 95 -27.41 11.77 25.07
C ILE A 95 -26.38 11.26 26.05
N GLU A 96 -25.29 10.69 25.54
CA GLU A 96 -24.10 10.40 26.34
C GLU A 96 -23.34 11.71 26.63
N ARG A 97 -22.97 11.94 27.88
CA ARG A 97 -22.24 13.13 28.33
C ARG A 97 -20.87 13.26 27.69
N THR A 98 -20.15 12.13 27.56
CA THR A 98 -18.84 12.12 26.89
C THR A 98 -18.97 12.46 25.41
N GLY A 99 -18.49 13.64 25.04
CA GLY A 99 -18.58 14.17 23.69
C GLY A 99 -19.97 14.65 23.28
N MET A 100 -20.92 14.78 24.22
CA MET A 100 -22.31 15.23 23.95
C MET A 100 -22.91 14.44 22.78
N ARG A 101 -22.94 13.11 22.90
CA ARG A 101 -23.24 12.17 21.83
C ARG A 101 -24.71 11.81 21.79
N LEU A 102 -25.43 12.19 20.73
CA LEU A 102 -26.81 11.79 20.50
C LEU A 102 -26.87 10.31 20.09
N ARG A 103 -27.49 9.50 20.93
CA ARG A 103 -27.76 8.07 20.67
C ARG A 103 -29.14 7.85 20.07
N ASN A 104 -30.16 8.57 20.60
CA ASN A 104 -31.54 8.44 20.16
C ASN A 104 -32.33 9.73 20.38
N ALA A 105 -32.97 10.22 19.33
CA ALA A 105 -33.91 11.35 19.39
C ALA A 105 -35.36 10.91 19.68
N PHE A 106 -35.62 9.60 19.69
CA PHE A 106 -36.94 8.98 19.83
C PHE A 106 -37.97 9.45 18.78
N GLY A 107 -39.20 8.99 18.92
CA GLY A 107 -40.29 9.26 17.97
C GLY A 107 -40.95 10.62 18.15
N GLN A 108 -40.18 11.69 18.08
CA GLN A 108 -40.73 13.05 18.11
C GLN A 108 -41.78 13.23 17.02
N ASN A 109 -42.88 13.99 17.31
CA ASN A 109 -43.96 14.24 16.34
C ASN A 109 -43.50 15.17 15.20
N GLU A 110 -44.27 15.25 14.13
CA GLU A 110 -43.95 16.06 12.94
C GLU A 110 -43.74 17.54 13.21
N ASN A 111 -44.45 18.10 14.21
CA ASN A 111 -44.36 19.52 14.60
C ASN A 111 -43.21 19.80 15.57
N ALA A 112 -42.54 18.78 16.06
CA ALA A 112 -41.41 18.95 16.96
C ALA A 112 -40.24 19.63 16.22
N VAL A 113 -39.53 20.47 16.96
CA VAL A 113 -38.30 21.11 16.50
C VAL A 113 -37.12 20.47 17.23
N ILE A 114 -36.21 19.87 16.48
CA ILE A 114 -35.00 19.29 17.03
C ILE A 114 -33.94 20.38 17.20
N ASP A 115 -33.46 20.55 18.43
CA ASP A 115 -32.41 21.52 18.74
C ASP A 115 -31.02 20.87 18.71
N PHE A 116 -30.29 21.13 17.62
CA PHE A 116 -28.93 20.60 17.38
C PHE A 116 -27.86 21.26 18.27
N THR A 117 -28.21 22.26 19.08
CA THR A 117 -27.27 22.82 20.05
C THR A 117 -27.06 21.94 21.28
N GLN A 118 -27.94 20.97 21.49
CA GLN A 118 -27.91 20.08 22.67
C GLN A 118 -26.91 18.94 22.57
N PHE A 119 -26.33 18.68 21.39
CA PHE A 119 -25.36 17.61 21.19
C PHE A 119 -24.29 18.03 20.18
N ASN A 120 -23.11 17.39 20.29
CA ASN A 120 -21.96 17.66 19.42
C ASN A 120 -21.67 16.51 18.45
N ARG A 121 -22.26 15.34 18.68
CA ARG A 121 -22.03 14.15 17.87
C ARG A 121 -23.33 13.41 17.64
N ILE A 122 -23.56 12.97 16.40
CA ILE A 122 -24.74 12.18 16.00
C ILE A 122 -24.26 10.79 15.60
N GLU A 123 -24.83 9.77 16.22
CA GLU A 123 -24.51 8.36 15.95
C GLU A 123 -25.43 7.77 14.87
N ASN A 124 -25.08 6.57 14.39
CA ASN A 124 -25.92 5.83 13.45
C ASN A 124 -27.33 5.67 13.97
N TYR A 125 -28.29 5.88 13.08
CA TYR A 125 -29.74 5.73 13.36
C TYR A 125 -30.27 6.64 14.48
N ALA A 126 -29.53 7.67 14.90
CA ALA A 126 -29.92 8.52 16.02
C ALA A 126 -31.30 9.16 15.84
N PHE A 127 -31.76 9.35 14.62
CA PHE A 127 -33.08 9.89 14.29
C PHE A 127 -34.07 8.84 13.74
N GLU A 128 -33.74 7.54 13.80
CA GLU A 128 -34.67 6.50 13.33
C GLU A 128 -35.98 6.55 14.12
N GLY A 129 -37.10 6.64 13.39
CA GLY A 129 -38.44 6.77 13.97
C GLY A 129 -38.79 8.16 14.48
N CYS A 130 -37.90 9.14 14.45
CA CYS A 130 -38.16 10.53 14.73
C CYS A 130 -38.94 11.15 13.55
N LYS A 131 -40.18 11.62 13.78
CA LYS A 131 -41.05 12.21 12.73
C LYS A 131 -40.86 13.71 12.55
N ALA A 132 -40.03 14.36 13.36
CA ALA A 132 -39.76 15.78 13.26
C ALA A 132 -39.19 16.16 11.88
N LYS A 133 -39.71 17.24 11.31
CA LYS A 133 -39.32 17.80 10.02
C LYS A 133 -38.51 19.09 10.17
N ASN A 134 -38.52 19.70 11.35
CA ASN A 134 -37.90 21.00 11.64
C ASN A 134 -36.69 20.83 12.57
N ALA A 135 -35.67 21.65 12.33
CA ALA A 135 -34.46 21.67 13.15
C ALA A 135 -33.96 23.10 13.36
N VAL A 136 -33.34 23.39 14.49
CA VAL A 136 -32.68 24.65 14.82
C VAL A 136 -31.24 24.39 15.28
N GLY A 137 -30.41 25.43 15.28
CA GLY A 137 -29.04 25.32 15.79
C GLY A 137 -28.03 24.71 14.84
N LEU A 138 -28.41 24.33 13.62
CA LEU A 138 -27.56 23.61 12.65
C LEU A 138 -26.27 24.36 12.28
N THR A 139 -26.28 25.70 12.29
CA THR A 139 -25.12 26.53 11.90
C THR A 139 -24.31 27.03 13.09
N LYS A 140 -24.88 27.02 14.30
CA LYS A 140 -24.26 27.61 15.50
C LYS A 140 -23.22 26.73 16.18
N THR A 141 -23.22 25.43 15.92
CA THR A 141 -22.31 24.49 16.57
C THR A 141 -21.04 24.24 15.72
N ARG A 142 -19.91 24.82 16.13
CA ARG A 142 -18.58 24.55 15.52
C ARG A 142 -18.16 23.07 15.59
N PHE A 143 -18.75 22.29 16.48
CA PHE A 143 -18.28 20.94 16.84
C PHE A 143 -19.24 19.81 16.46
N LEU A 144 -20.34 20.11 15.75
CA LEU A 144 -21.29 19.07 15.38
C LEU A 144 -20.69 18.12 14.32
N ASN A 145 -20.49 16.88 14.70
CA ASN A 145 -20.01 15.80 13.85
C ASN A 145 -21.07 14.72 13.68
N VAL A 146 -21.34 14.31 12.45
CA VAL A 146 -22.15 13.13 12.13
C VAL A 146 -21.21 11.95 11.98
N HIS A 147 -21.34 10.96 12.86
CA HIS A 147 -20.41 9.82 12.95
C HIS A 147 -20.93 8.56 12.30
N GLY A 148 -22.11 8.58 11.74
CA GLY A 148 -22.70 7.40 11.15
C GLY A 148 -23.22 7.65 9.74
N ASP A 149 -23.06 6.65 8.88
CA ASP A 149 -23.53 6.68 7.51
C ASP A 149 -25.06 6.67 7.42
N ALA A 150 -25.72 6.15 8.45
CA ALA A 150 -27.15 5.99 8.58
C ALA A 150 -27.77 6.89 9.69
N ALA A 151 -27.12 8.00 10.03
CA ALA A 151 -27.56 8.85 11.15
C ALA A 151 -29.00 9.37 11.02
N PHE A 152 -29.43 9.65 9.79
CA PHE A 152 -30.76 10.19 9.48
C PHE A 152 -31.74 9.15 8.91
N ASP A 153 -31.32 7.88 8.76
CA ASP A 153 -32.18 6.83 8.20
C ASP A 153 -33.44 6.64 9.04
N GLY A 154 -34.59 6.50 8.36
CA GLY A 154 -35.88 6.32 8.99
C GLY A 154 -36.40 7.56 9.73
N SER A 155 -35.85 8.75 9.48
CA SER A 155 -36.27 10.01 10.08
C SER A 155 -37.27 10.80 9.20
N GLY A 156 -38.12 11.61 9.81
CA GLY A 156 -39.00 12.57 9.12
C GLY A 156 -38.25 13.66 8.34
N PHE A 157 -36.95 13.85 8.62
CA PHE A 157 -36.11 14.75 7.81
C PHE A 157 -35.97 14.26 6.36
N LEU A 158 -36.13 12.95 6.11
CA LEU A 158 -36.09 12.36 4.77
C LEU A 158 -37.41 12.50 3.98
N ASP A 159 -38.50 12.92 4.61
CA ASP A 159 -39.80 13.11 3.93
C ASP A 159 -39.84 14.30 2.97
N GLN A 160 -38.84 15.20 3.04
CA GLN A 160 -38.71 16.32 2.11
C GLN A 160 -38.38 15.84 0.68
N PRO A 161 -38.82 16.58 -0.35
CA PRO A 161 -38.46 16.26 -1.73
C PRO A 161 -36.96 16.45 -1.99
N PHE A 162 -36.43 15.77 -3.00
CA PHE A 162 -35.12 16.09 -3.54
C PHE A 162 -35.16 17.47 -4.25
N ILE A 163 -34.17 18.30 -4.01
CA ILE A 163 -33.92 19.55 -4.71
C ILE A 163 -32.56 19.45 -5.37
N GLY A 164 -32.52 19.47 -6.71
CA GLY A 164 -31.27 19.27 -7.45
C GLY A 164 -30.59 17.93 -7.16
N GLY A 165 -31.37 16.88 -6.84
CA GLY A 165 -30.87 15.53 -6.56
C GLY A 165 -30.38 15.32 -5.14
N ILE A 166 -30.53 16.28 -4.23
CA ILE A 166 -30.11 16.17 -2.82
C ILE A 166 -31.21 16.54 -1.85
N LYS A 167 -31.16 15.98 -0.63
CA LYS A 167 -31.93 16.45 0.51
C LYS A 167 -30.99 17.06 1.54
N CYS A 168 -31.23 18.27 1.95
CA CYS A 168 -30.39 19.00 2.88
C CYS A 168 -31.12 19.34 4.19
N LEU A 169 -30.37 19.19 5.29
CA LEU A 169 -30.75 19.75 6.59
C LEU A 169 -29.68 20.79 6.98
N GLY A 170 -29.88 22.03 6.58
CA GLY A 170 -28.84 23.06 6.68
C GLY A 170 -27.55 22.64 5.95
N PRO A 171 -26.39 22.60 6.65
CA PRO A 171 -25.12 22.22 6.03
C PRO A 171 -24.89 20.69 5.92
N PHE A 172 -25.91 19.87 6.18
CA PHE A 172 -25.84 18.42 6.11
C PHE A 172 -26.61 17.91 4.91
N ILE A 173 -25.94 17.22 3.98
CA ILE A 173 -26.58 16.45 2.92
C ILE A 173 -26.96 15.10 3.51
N ILE A 174 -28.25 14.90 3.74
CA ILE A 174 -28.78 13.74 4.44
C ILE A 174 -29.28 12.65 3.49
N ASP A 175 -29.46 12.97 2.22
CA ASP A 175 -29.81 12.02 1.17
C ASP A 175 -29.36 12.52 -0.21
N ILE A 176 -29.02 11.58 -1.10
CA ILE A 176 -28.71 11.81 -2.51
C ILE A 176 -29.55 10.86 -3.34
N ASP A 177 -30.18 11.40 -4.38
CA ASP A 177 -30.82 10.59 -5.41
C ASP A 177 -29.77 9.95 -6.31
N GLU A 178 -29.50 8.68 -6.09
CA GLU A 178 -28.49 7.92 -6.83
C GLU A 178 -28.87 7.68 -8.29
N THR A 179 -30.10 8.03 -8.71
CA THR A 179 -30.56 7.88 -10.09
C THR A 179 -30.25 9.08 -10.98
N VAL A 180 -29.95 10.23 -10.37
CA VAL A 180 -29.60 11.44 -11.13
C VAL A 180 -28.18 11.35 -11.68
N ASN A 181 -28.00 11.96 -12.86
CA ASN A 181 -26.69 11.96 -13.51
C ASN A 181 -25.72 12.96 -12.90
N GLU A 182 -26.22 14.09 -12.46
CA GLU A 182 -25.43 15.22 -11.95
C GLU A 182 -26.11 15.85 -10.74
N ILE A 183 -25.34 16.22 -9.75
CA ILE A 183 -25.77 17.08 -8.64
C ILE A 183 -24.87 18.30 -8.51
N VAL A 184 -25.46 19.42 -8.06
CA VAL A 184 -24.71 20.63 -7.71
C VAL A 184 -24.64 20.72 -6.19
N LEU A 185 -23.42 20.72 -5.66
CA LEU A 185 -23.23 20.79 -4.21
C LEU A 185 -23.34 22.21 -3.68
N PRO A 186 -23.93 22.39 -2.48
CA PRO A 186 -23.88 23.67 -1.77
C PRO A 186 -22.44 24.08 -1.43
N GLU A 187 -22.17 25.38 -1.40
CA GLU A 187 -20.81 25.91 -1.12
C GLU A 187 -20.23 25.47 0.24
N LYS A 188 -21.07 25.28 1.24
CA LYS A 188 -20.62 24.96 2.61
C LYS A 188 -21.40 23.78 3.15
N ILE A 189 -20.76 22.60 3.08
CA ILE A 189 -21.28 21.39 3.69
C ILE A 189 -20.39 20.95 4.86
N ARG A 190 -20.99 20.29 5.85
CA ARG A 190 -20.31 19.69 7.00
C ARG A 190 -20.35 18.17 6.99
N TYR A 191 -21.36 17.62 6.34
CA TYR A 191 -21.56 16.18 6.22
C TYR A 191 -22.26 15.88 4.90
N CYS A 192 -21.91 14.74 4.32
CA CYS A 192 -22.60 14.14 3.20
C CYS A 192 -22.79 12.64 3.46
N VAL A 193 -24.01 12.16 3.25
CA VAL A 193 -24.33 10.74 3.29
C VAL A 193 -23.49 9.96 2.26
N PRO A 194 -23.09 8.68 2.51
CA PRO A 194 -22.23 7.92 1.63
C PRO A 194 -22.95 7.36 0.39
N LYS A 195 -23.80 8.16 -0.22
CA LYS A 195 -24.46 7.93 -1.51
C LYS A 195 -23.83 8.81 -2.57
N ARG A 196 -23.93 8.43 -3.83
CA ARG A 196 -23.37 9.21 -4.94
C ARG A 196 -24.33 9.31 -6.12
N PRO A 197 -24.32 10.41 -6.91
CA PRO A 197 -25.02 10.47 -8.19
C PRO A 197 -24.39 9.51 -9.21
N GLN A 198 -25.12 9.18 -10.28
CA GLN A 198 -24.63 8.21 -11.27
C GLN A 198 -23.38 8.67 -12.02
N LYS A 199 -23.30 9.93 -12.46
CA LYS A 199 -22.24 10.38 -13.37
C LYS A 199 -21.32 11.44 -12.78
N CYS A 200 -21.82 12.55 -12.27
CA CYS A 200 -20.95 13.64 -11.84
C CYS A 200 -21.44 14.46 -10.66
N ILE A 201 -20.50 15.15 -10.06
CA ILE A 201 -20.70 16.19 -9.05
C ILE A 201 -20.12 17.50 -9.56
N ARG A 202 -20.92 18.58 -9.46
CA ARG A 202 -20.48 19.96 -9.70
C ARG A 202 -20.22 20.66 -8.37
N VAL A 203 -19.06 21.26 -8.22
CA VAL A 203 -18.64 21.95 -6.99
C VAL A 203 -18.22 23.37 -7.25
N SER A 204 -18.71 24.30 -6.45
CA SER A 204 -18.30 25.72 -6.41
C SER A 204 -17.23 25.99 -5.33
N ASP A 205 -16.95 25.02 -4.47
CA ASP A 205 -15.90 25.07 -3.46
C ASP A 205 -15.26 23.67 -3.31
N ILE A 206 -14.02 23.53 -3.75
CA ILE A 206 -13.28 22.26 -3.70
C ILE A 206 -13.11 21.73 -2.24
N ASP A 207 -13.17 22.60 -1.22
CA ASP A 207 -13.10 22.19 0.17
C ASP A 207 -14.24 21.25 0.57
N THR A 208 -15.38 21.35 -0.13
CA THR A 208 -16.53 20.48 0.09
C THR A 208 -16.24 19.02 -0.25
N LEU A 209 -15.35 18.74 -1.22
CA LEU A 209 -15.00 17.37 -1.62
C LEU A 209 -14.48 16.54 -0.46
N SER A 210 -13.76 17.14 0.49
CA SER A 210 -13.28 16.46 1.69
C SER A 210 -14.37 15.90 2.61
N LYS A 211 -15.62 16.33 2.42
CA LYS A 211 -16.80 15.91 3.19
C LYS A 211 -17.60 14.81 2.49
N ILE A 212 -17.26 14.51 1.24
CA ILE A 212 -17.95 13.51 0.44
C ILE A 212 -17.17 12.20 0.52
N ARG A 213 -17.83 11.13 0.96
CA ARG A 213 -17.21 9.82 1.14
C ARG A 213 -17.19 8.97 -0.14
N LYS A 214 -18.15 9.20 -1.02
CA LYS A 214 -18.27 8.49 -2.30
C LYS A 214 -18.44 9.52 -3.41
N LEU A 215 -17.40 9.70 -4.22
CA LEU A 215 -17.46 10.54 -5.41
C LEU A 215 -17.89 9.72 -6.63
N PRO A 216 -18.63 10.30 -7.58
CA PRO A 216 -18.86 9.73 -8.88
C PRO A 216 -17.57 9.73 -9.71
N GLN A 217 -17.64 9.19 -10.92
CA GLN A 217 -16.49 9.11 -11.83
C GLN A 217 -15.99 10.49 -12.28
N LYS A 218 -16.88 11.49 -12.36
CA LYS A 218 -16.56 12.85 -12.84
C LYS A 218 -16.79 13.91 -11.77
N VAL A 219 -15.86 14.87 -11.68
CA VAL A 219 -16.00 16.08 -10.88
C VAL A 219 -15.86 17.30 -11.76
N ILE A 220 -16.84 18.22 -11.71
CA ILE A 220 -16.84 19.50 -12.40
C ILE A 220 -16.56 20.60 -11.36
N ILE A 221 -15.53 21.39 -11.60
CA ILE A 221 -15.06 22.43 -10.67
C ILE A 221 -15.38 23.79 -11.25
N GLU A 222 -16.20 24.55 -10.52
CA GLU A 222 -16.60 25.93 -10.85
C GLU A 222 -16.15 26.95 -9.78
N ASP A 223 -15.05 26.61 -9.09
CA ASP A 223 -14.55 27.38 -7.97
C ASP A 223 -13.56 28.45 -8.45
N ASP A 224 -13.92 29.74 -8.27
CA ASP A 224 -13.05 30.87 -8.62
C ASP A 224 -12.02 31.22 -7.54
N LYS A 225 -11.97 30.48 -6.44
CA LYS A 225 -10.97 30.68 -5.39
C LYS A 225 -9.58 30.33 -5.87
N MET A 226 -8.60 31.12 -5.47
CA MET A 226 -7.19 30.88 -5.78
C MET A 226 -6.62 29.79 -4.87
N TYR A 227 -6.65 28.55 -5.32
CA TYR A 227 -5.90 27.47 -4.69
C TYR A 227 -4.49 27.39 -5.24
N SER A 228 -3.53 26.98 -4.41
CA SER A 228 -2.25 26.49 -4.95
C SER A 228 -2.47 25.15 -5.67
N ASP A 229 -1.64 24.85 -6.67
CA ASP A 229 -1.73 23.57 -7.35
C ASP A 229 -1.54 22.37 -6.39
N ASP A 230 -0.73 22.53 -5.32
CA ASP A 230 -0.58 21.51 -4.29
C ASP A 230 -1.87 21.27 -3.50
N ALA A 231 -2.64 22.31 -3.21
CA ALA A 231 -3.93 22.18 -2.54
C ALA A 231 -4.96 21.46 -3.44
N LEU A 232 -4.97 21.77 -4.74
CA LEU A 232 -5.81 21.09 -5.73
C LEU A 232 -5.47 19.60 -5.79
N LEU A 233 -4.18 19.26 -5.94
CA LEU A 233 -3.68 17.89 -5.93
C LEU A 233 -4.11 17.14 -4.67
N TYR A 234 -3.83 17.71 -3.49
CA TYR A 234 -4.13 17.08 -2.21
C TYR A 234 -5.62 16.73 -2.06
N LYS A 235 -6.52 17.62 -2.52
CA LYS A 235 -7.96 17.43 -2.39
C LYS A 235 -8.53 16.42 -3.39
N LEU A 236 -8.02 16.38 -4.60
CA LEU A 236 -8.53 15.51 -5.67
C LEU A 236 -7.86 14.13 -5.70
N CYS A 237 -6.60 14.02 -5.28
CA CYS A 237 -5.88 12.75 -5.27
C CYS A 237 -6.37 11.73 -4.23
N SER A 238 -7.22 12.12 -3.28
CA SER A 238 -7.73 11.20 -2.24
C SER A 238 -8.87 10.30 -2.70
N HIS A 239 -9.36 10.47 -3.95
CA HIS A 239 -10.55 9.81 -4.47
C HIS A 239 -10.29 9.13 -5.82
N ASP A 240 -11.02 8.04 -6.10
CA ASP A 240 -10.98 7.31 -7.39
C ASP A 240 -11.81 8.02 -8.48
N ILE A 241 -11.53 9.30 -8.71
CA ILE A 241 -12.14 10.08 -9.79
C ILE A 241 -11.49 9.65 -11.12
N GLU A 242 -12.28 9.49 -12.17
CA GLU A 242 -11.79 9.15 -13.51
C GLU A 242 -11.62 10.37 -14.41
N GLU A 243 -12.43 11.42 -14.19
CA GLU A 243 -12.46 12.62 -15.01
C GLU A 243 -12.64 13.88 -14.16
N ILE A 244 -11.83 14.89 -14.43
CA ILE A 244 -11.98 16.23 -13.88
C ILE A 244 -12.26 17.19 -15.04
N GLU A 245 -13.29 18.02 -14.87
CA GLU A 245 -13.56 19.17 -15.71
C GLU A 245 -13.41 20.43 -14.86
N SER A 246 -12.63 21.40 -15.33
CA SER A 246 -12.39 22.66 -14.60
C SER A 246 -12.78 23.86 -15.44
N HIS A 247 -13.60 24.72 -14.88
CA HIS A 247 -13.98 26.01 -15.46
C HIS A 247 -13.17 27.18 -14.87
N ILE A 248 -12.20 26.87 -14.02
CA ILE A 248 -11.27 27.85 -13.44
C ILE A 248 -10.31 28.35 -14.53
N SER A 249 -10.17 29.66 -14.70
CA SER A 249 -9.36 30.28 -15.76
C SER A 249 -7.86 29.89 -15.75
N ARG A 250 -7.33 29.47 -14.59
CA ARG A 250 -5.93 29.01 -14.43
C ARG A 250 -5.65 27.61 -14.99
N TYR A 251 -6.69 26.82 -15.22
CA TYR A 251 -6.54 25.44 -15.63
C TYR A 251 -7.29 25.17 -16.92
N LYS A 252 -6.79 24.21 -17.67
CA LYS A 252 -7.49 23.58 -18.78
C LYS A 252 -7.61 22.10 -18.52
N THR A 253 -8.64 21.48 -19.01
CA THR A 253 -8.82 20.04 -18.92
C THR A 253 -8.94 19.43 -20.31
N ILE A 254 -8.19 18.37 -20.54
CA ILE A 254 -8.25 17.55 -21.74
C ILE A 254 -8.34 16.09 -21.29
N ASP A 255 -9.33 15.37 -21.79
CA ASP A 255 -9.59 13.97 -21.42
C ASP A 255 -9.65 13.73 -19.91
N GLY A 256 -10.19 14.70 -19.16
CA GLY A 256 -10.31 14.63 -17.71
C GLY A 256 -9.03 14.91 -16.93
N ILE A 257 -7.93 15.26 -17.59
CA ILE A 257 -6.63 15.57 -17.01
C ILE A 257 -6.47 17.08 -16.93
N VAL A 258 -5.92 17.57 -15.82
CA VAL A 258 -5.78 19.02 -15.53
C VAL A 258 -4.41 19.51 -15.95
N TYR A 259 -4.38 20.59 -16.70
CA TYR A 259 -3.20 21.30 -17.18
C TYR A 259 -3.21 22.76 -16.74
N SER A 260 -2.06 23.42 -16.75
CA SER A 260 -1.98 24.88 -16.65
C SER A 260 -2.69 25.55 -17.84
N ALA A 261 -3.15 26.80 -17.66
CA ALA A 261 -3.88 27.54 -18.71
C ALA A 261 -3.10 27.70 -20.01
N ASP A 262 -1.76 27.80 -19.93
CA ASP A 262 -0.84 27.89 -21.07
C ASP A 262 -0.49 26.53 -21.69
N MET A 263 -1.05 25.43 -21.17
CA MET A 263 -0.80 24.05 -21.58
C MET A 263 0.67 23.59 -21.45
N LYS A 264 1.52 24.32 -20.72
CA LYS A 264 2.92 23.96 -20.55
C LYS A 264 3.17 22.94 -19.44
N THR A 265 2.26 22.87 -18.46
CA THR A 265 2.42 21.98 -17.30
C THR A 265 1.21 21.07 -17.15
N LEU A 266 1.44 19.76 -17.07
CA LEU A 266 0.44 18.79 -16.60
C LEU A 266 0.41 18.86 -15.08
N ILE A 267 -0.74 19.24 -14.51
CA ILE A 267 -0.93 19.48 -13.08
C ILE A 267 -1.37 18.20 -12.36
N LEU A 268 -2.40 17.52 -12.90
CA LEU A 268 -3.04 16.38 -12.23
C LEU A 268 -3.72 15.46 -13.22
N CYS A 269 -3.44 14.18 -13.14
CA CYS A 269 -4.24 13.08 -13.70
C CYS A 269 -5.06 12.44 -12.58
N PRO A 270 -6.38 12.26 -12.75
CA PRO A 270 -7.22 11.65 -11.73
C PRO A 270 -6.82 10.20 -11.43
N ARG A 271 -6.92 9.77 -10.17
CA ARG A 271 -6.50 8.42 -9.76
C ARG A 271 -7.26 7.28 -10.43
N GLY A 272 -8.55 7.48 -10.69
CA GLY A 272 -9.39 6.49 -11.36
C GLY A 272 -9.18 6.42 -12.87
N LYS A 273 -8.34 7.29 -13.47
CA LYS A 273 -8.03 7.26 -14.90
C LYS A 273 -7.38 5.94 -15.26
N THR A 274 -7.89 5.29 -16.31
CA THR A 274 -7.46 3.97 -16.80
C THR A 274 -6.95 4.05 -18.24
N GLY A 275 -6.35 2.95 -18.71
CA GLY A 275 -5.97 2.78 -20.12
C GLY A 275 -4.74 3.59 -20.54
N GLU A 276 -4.71 4.02 -21.80
CA GLU A 276 -3.61 4.80 -22.38
C GLU A 276 -3.82 6.31 -22.15
N VAL A 277 -2.79 7.01 -21.76
CA VAL A 277 -2.74 8.47 -21.69
C VAL A 277 -1.65 8.99 -22.63
N ARG A 278 -2.07 9.77 -23.61
CA ARG A 278 -1.16 10.54 -24.48
C ARG A 278 -1.12 11.99 -24.00
N ILE A 279 0.04 12.42 -23.54
CA ILE A 279 0.24 13.81 -23.10
C ILE A 279 0.33 14.70 -24.34
N PRO A 280 -0.45 15.79 -24.42
CA PRO A 280 -0.48 16.67 -25.59
C PRO A 280 0.87 17.31 -25.92
N ASP A 281 1.12 17.52 -27.20
CA ASP A 281 2.24 18.32 -27.66
C ASP A 281 2.18 19.75 -27.10
N GLY A 282 3.36 20.29 -26.79
CA GLY A 282 3.48 21.58 -26.14
C GLY A 282 3.60 21.52 -24.61
N VAL A 283 3.26 20.39 -23.98
CA VAL A 283 3.54 20.17 -22.56
C VAL A 283 5.04 20.00 -22.36
N VAL A 284 5.61 20.80 -21.47
CA VAL A 284 7.04 20.85 -21.17
C VAL A 284 7.37 20.18 -19.83
N ARG A 285 6.40 20.18 -18.91
CA ARG A 285 6.58 19.68 -17.54
C ARG A 285 5.42 18.81 -17.08
N ILE A 286 5.72 17.73 -16.39
CA ILE A 286 4.80 16.98 -15.54
C ILE A 286 5.11 17.35 -14.09
N ARG A 287 4.08 17.72 -13.32
CA ARG A 287 4.23 18.12 -11.94
C ARG A 287 4.52 16.93 -11.01
N LYS A 288 5.12 17.19 -9.84
CA LYS A 288 5.28 16.19 -8.78
C LYS A 288 3.93 15.58 -8.43
N HIS A 289 3.90 14.27 -8.19
CA HIS A 289 2.70 13.48 -7.87
C HIS A 289 1.56 13.52 -8.91
N ALA A 290 1.76 14.09 -10.11
CA ALA A 290 0.69 14.34 -11.07
C ALA A 290 -0.09 13.10 -11.51
N PHE A 291 0.54 11.93 -11.56
CA PHE A 291 -0.07 10.62 -11.86
C PHE A 291 0.01 9.64 -10.68
N SER A 292 0.42 10.10 -9.50
CA SER A 292 0.63 9.19 -8.38
C SER A 292 -0.60 8.34 -8.07
N HIS A 293 -0.41 7.00 -8.01
CA HIS A 293 -1.46 6.00 -7.79
C HIS A 293 -2.59 5.98 -8.82
N THR A 294 -2.37 6.46 -10.05
CA THR A 294 -3.36 6.30 -11.14
C THR A 294 -3.41 4.86 -11.63
N LYS A 295 -4.54 4.51 -12.28
CA LYS A 295 -4.80 3.18 -12.87
C LYS A 295 -4.52 3.15 -14.38
N ILE A 296 -3.70 4.06 -14.88
CA ILE A 296 -3.29 4.06 -16.28
C ILE A 296 -2.40 2.85 -16.59
N LYS A 297 -2.50 2.32 -17.80
CA LYS A 297 -1.69 1.18 -18.26
C LYS A 297 -0.52 1.60 -19.14
N LYS A 298 -0.68 2.70 -19.83
CA LYS A 298 0.33 3.22 -20.77
C LYS A 298 0.36 4.73 -20.74
N VAL A 299 1.56 5.29 -20.82
CA VAL A 299 1.75 6.73 -20.99
C VAL A 299 2.69 7.01 -22.17
N ILE A 300 2.33 8.02 -22.97
CA ILE A 300 3.09 8.48 -24.12
C ILE A 300 3.46 9.95 -23.90
N PHE A 301 4.77 10.23 -23.87
CA PHE A 301 5.30 11.57 -23.68
C PHE A 301 5.47 12.30 -25.01
N PRO A 302 5.17 13.60 -25.06
CA PRO A 302 5.46 14.41 -26.24
C PRO A 302 6.95 14.74 -26.35
N ASP A 303 7.43 15.02 -27.53
CA ASP A 303 8.81 15.45 -27.78
C ASP A 303 9.15 16.80 -27.14
N THR A 304 8.15 17.56 -26.73
CA THR A 304 8.30 18.83 -26.01
C THR A 304 8.55 18.67 -24.51
N LEU A 305 8.37 17.45 -23.94
CA LEU A 305 8.53 17.21 -22.51
C LEU A 305 10.01 17.31 -22.12
N GLN A 306 10.32 18.11 -21.12
CA GLN A 306 11.68 18.34 -20.62
C GLN A 306 11.86 17.89 -19.16
N MET A 307 10.79 17.92 -18.38
CA MET A 307 10.88 17.73 -16.93
C MET A 307 9.74 16.85 -16.41
N ILE A 308 10.09 15.89 -15.55
CA ILE A 308 9.14 15.07 -14.81
C ILE A 308 9.44 15.27 -13.33
N GLY A 309 8.46 15.74 -12.58
CA GLY A 309 8.60 16.01 -11.15
C GLY A 309 8.71 14.76 -10.29
N ASP A 310 9.16 14.93 -9.05
CA ASP A 310 9.32 13.86 -8.08
C ASP A 310 8.02 13.08 -7.88
N GLU A 311 8.14 11.74 -7.79
CA GLU A 311 7.00 10.84 -7.54
C GLU A 311 5.83 11.02 -8.53
N ALA A 312 6.10 11.56 -9.74
CA ALA A 312 5.04 11.86 -10.71
C ALA A 312 4.17 10.63 -11.04
N PHE A 313 4.75 9.45 -11.13
CA PHE A 313 4.08 8.16 -11.40
C PHE A 313 4.23 7.17 -10.24
N TYR A 314 4.49 7.65 -9.02
CA TYR A 314 4.67 6.78 -7.86
C TYR A 314 3.44 5.92 -7.61
N GLY A 315 3.64 4.60 -7.46
CA GLY A 315 2.57 3.66 -7.13
C GLY A 315 1.52 3.46 -8.23
N CYS A 316 1.83 3.74 -9.51
CA CYS A 316 0.97 3.39 -10.64
C CYS A 316 1.04 1.88 -10.89
N ALA A 317 0.34 1.11 -10.04
CA ALA A 317 0.44 -0.36 -10.00
C ALA A 317 -0.12 -1.07 -11.25
N GLU A 318 -0.72 -0.35 -12.20
CA GLU A 318 -1.20 -0.88 -13.46
C GLU A 318 -0.40 -0.34 -14.67
N LEU A 319 0.61 0.53 -14.46
CA LEU A 319 1.40 1.11 -15.54
C LEU A 319 2.43 0.11 -16.05
N GLU A 320 2.15 -0.48 -17.21
CA GLU A 320 2.93 -1.54 -17.86
C GLU A 320 3.84 -0.99 -18.99
N GLU A 321 3.45 0.10 -19.65
CA GLU A 321 4.14 0.64 -20.82
C GLU A 321 4.40 2.14 -20.72
N ILE A 322 5.57 2.55 -21.20
CA ILE A 322 5.97 3.95 -21.32
C ILE A 322 6.66 4.22 -22.66
N ASP A 323 6.20 5.26 -23.35
CA ASP A 323 6.94 5.86 -24.47
C ASP A 323 7.53 7.18 -24.00
N PHE A 324 8.85 7.23 -23.91
CA PHE A 324 9.58 8.41 -23.41
C PHE A 324 9.63 9.59 -24.38
N GLY A 325 9.16 9.41 -25.62
CA GLY A 325 9.37 10.43 -26.67
C GLY A 325 10.85 10.77 -26.85
N HIS A 326 11.13 11.97 -27.34
CA HIS A 326 12.51 12.42 -27.62
C HIS A 326 12.95 13.64 -26.78
N GLY A 327 12.07 14.26 -26.02
CA GLY A 327 12.33 15.52 -25.31
C GLY A 327 13.16 15.40 -24.04
N ILE A 328 12.95 14.34 -23.26
CA ILE A 328 13.65 14.15 -21.99
C ILE A 328 15.03 13.51 -22.20
N THR A 329 16.03 14.02 -21.49
CA THR A 329 17.40 13.48 -21.47
C THR A 329 17.80 12.91 -20.12
N ARG A 330 16.96 13.10 -19.10
CA ARG A 330 17.12 12.61 -17.73
C ARG A 330 15.80 12.09 -17.21
N ILE A 331 15.86 10.99 -16.49
CA ILE A 331 14.75 10.51 -15.68
C ILE A 331 14.99 11.04 -14.26
N GLY A 332 14.39 12.21 -13.93
CA GLY A 332 14.49 12.87 -12.64
C GLY A 332 15.17 14.24 -12.65
N GLU A 333 14.76 15.06 -11.70
CA GLU A 333 15.42 16.32 -11.34
C GLU A 333 16.41 16.08 -10.18
N ASN A 334 17.09 17.11 -9.72
CA ASN A 334 17.99 17.03 -8.56
C ASN A 334 17.16 16.87 -7.27
N GLY A 335 17.18 15.68 -6.67
CA GLY A 335 16.46 15.44 -5.41
C GLY A 335 16.03 13.99 -5.19
N ASN A 336 15.06 13.80 -4.32
CA ASN A 336 14.45 12.50 -4.01
C ASN A 336 13.35 12.23 -5.04
N GLN A 337 13.47 11.20 -5.89
CA GLN A 337 12.78 11.25 -7.18
C GLN A 337 11.73 10.17 -7.40
N SER A 338 11.96 8.94 -6.99
CA SER A 338 11.01 7.79 -7.02
C SER A 338 9.92 7.87 -8.12
N MET A 339 10.27 8.35 -9.33
CA MET A 339 9.29 8.78 -10.33
C MET A 339 8.35 7.68 -10.77
N PHE A 340 8.88 6.49 -11.01
CA PHE A 340 8.15 5.31 -11.45
C PHE A 340 8.24 4.20 -10.41
N SER A 341 8.49 4.54 -9.15
CA SER A 341 8.57 3.55 -8.08
C SER A 341 7.23 2.84 -7.89
N GLY A 342 7.25 1.52 -7.86
CA GLY A 342 6.05 0.70 -7.68
C GLY A 342 5.13 0.62 -8.90
N CYS A 343 5.66 0.84 -10.12
CA CYS A 343 4.95 0.59 -11.37
C CYS A 343 5.06 -0.87 -11.81
N ALA A 344 4.15 -1.31 -12.69
CA ALA A 344 4.00 -2.70 -13.14
C ALA A 344 4.76 -3.04 -14.43
N PHE A 345 5.81 -2.30 -14.75
CA PHE A 345 6.61 -2.60 -15.93
C PHE A 345 7.19 -4.01 -15.88
N LYS A 346 7.05 -4.76 -16.97
CA LYS A 346 7.79 -6.00 -17.20
C LYS A 346 9.07 -5.75 -17.97
N LYS A 347 9.03 -4.80 -18.90
CA LYS A 347 10.16 -4.40 -19.75
C LYS A 347 10.23 -2.90 -19.88
N ILE A 348 11.43 -2.36 -19.82
CA ILE A 348 11.71 -0.95 -20.09
C ILE A 348 12.81 -0.86 -21.15
N THR A 349 12.59 -0.02 -22.16
CA THR A 349 13.61 0.33 -23.16
C THR A 349 13.89 1.82 -23.07
N PHE A 350 15.12 2.19 -22.71
CA PHE A 350 15.52 3.59 -22.67
C PHE A 350 15.99 4.05 -24.06
N PRO A 351 15.45 5.17 -24.57
CA PRO A 351 15.91 5.72 -25.84
C PRO A 351 17.31 6.36 -25.70
N PRO A 352 18.06 6.53 -26.84
CA PRO A 352 19.47 6.92 -26.80
C PRO A 352 19.76 8.29 -26.19
N GLN A 353 18.78 9.20 -26.17
CA GLN A 353 18.96 10.54 -25.61
C GLN A 353 18.97 10.56 -24.09
N ILE A 354 18.51 9.49 -23.40
CA ILE A 354 18.53 9.40 -21.94
C ILE A 354 19.96 9.17 -21.47
N LYS A 355 20.51 10.16 -20.76
CA LYS A 355 21.86 10.15 -20.22
C LYS A 355 21.93 9.78 -18.73
N GLU A 356 20.85 9.96 -18.02
CA GLU A 356 20.82 9.74 -16.59
C GLU A 356 19.47 9.17 -16.11
N ILE A 357 19.55 8.16 -15.25
CA ILE A 357 18.41 7.58 -14.52
C ILE A 357 18.53 8.03 -13.07
N GLY A 358 17.51 8.71 -12.56
CA GLY A 358 17.50 9.34 -11.24
C GLY A 358 17.40 8.38 -10.07
N MET A 359 17.54 8.95 -8.87
CA MET A 359 17.48 8.20 -7.62
C MET A 359 16.10 7.55 -7.42
N ARG A 360 16.08 6.24 -7.11
CA ARG A 360 14.87 5.43 -6.91
C ARG A 360 13.88 5.46 -8.08
N ALA A 361 14.31 5.86 -9.27
CA ALA A 361 13.40 6.10 -10.40
C ALA A 361 12.47 4.93 -10.69
N PHE A 362 12.97 3.70 -10.62
CA PHE A 362 12.24 2.44 -10.85
C PHE A 362 12.32 1.48 -9.65
N SER A 363 12.48 2.01 -8.45
CA SER A 363 12.50 1.16 -7.25
C SER A 363 11.14 0.48 -7.05
N LEU A 364 11.13 -0.70 -6.41
CA LEU A 364 9.89 -1.44 -6.11
C LEU A 364 9.06 -1.86 -7.34
N CYS A 365 9.66 -1.86 -8.54
CA CYS A 365 9.02 -2.42 -9.74
C CYS A 365 9.12 -3.95 -9.70
N TYR A 366 8.19 -4.57 -8.98
CA TYR A 366 8.24 -6.01 -8.66
C TYR A 366 8.12 -6.92 -9.89
N GLU A 367 7.43 -6.45 -10.94
CA GLU A 367 7.21 -7.20 -12.18
C GLU A 367 8.33 -7.02 -13.22
N LEU A 368 9.31 -6.14 -12.95
CA LEU A 368 10.34 -5.77 -13.92
C LEU A 368 11.33 -6.92 -14.15
N GLU A 369 11.32 -7.46 -15.37
CA GLU A 369 12.14 -8.60 -15.81
C GLU A 369 13.31 -8.17 -16.71
N GLU A 370 13.08 -7.16 -17.57
CA GLU A 370 14.04 -6.73 -18.60
C GLU A 370 14.20 -5.22 -18.65
N VAL A 371 15.45 -4.77 -18.67
CA VAL A 371 15.81 -3.37 -18.93
C VAL A 371 16.82 -3.30 -20.07
N ILE A 372 16.47 -2.58 -21.13
CA ILE A 372 17.38 -2.29 -22.23
C ILE A 372 17.97 -0.89 -22.04
N PHE A 373 19.24 -0.84 -21.67
CA PHE A 373 20.03 0.38 -21.57
C PHE A 373 20.70 0.66 -22.91
N ASN A 374 20.24 1.66 -23.63
CA ASN A 374 20.86 2.03 -24.90
C ASN A 374 22.17 2.82 -24.68
N GLU A 375 23.05 2.80 -25.70
CA GLU A 375 24.26 3.60 -25.69
C GLU A 375 23.93 5.10 -25.58
N GLY A 376 24.73 5.81 -24.79
CA GLY A 376 24.50 7.21 -24.41
C GLY A 376 24.13 7.38 -22.94
N LEU A 377 23.65 6.31 -22.23
CA LEU A 377 23.43 6.35 -20.79
C LEU A 377 24.77 6.43 -20.06
N GLU A 378 24.94 7.48 -19.25
CA GLU A 378 26.18 7.76 -18.53
C GLU A 378 26.08 7.49 -17.02
N VAL A 379 24.91 7.72 -16.43
CA VAL A 379 24.74 7.68 -14.98
C VAL A 379 23.45 6.96 -14.59
N ILE A 380 23.56 6.01 -13.66
CA ILE A 380 22.45 5.44 -12.92
C ILE A 380 22.63 5.88 -11.47
N GLN A 381 21.64 6.57 -10.90
CA GLN A 381 21.71 7.11 -9.55
C GLN A 381 21.44 6.04 -8.47
N LYS A 382 21.59 6.45 -7.21
CA LYS A 382 21.36 5.62 -6.02
C LYS A 382 19.98 4.97 -6.03
N GLU A 383 19.93 3.64 -5.71
CA GLU A 383 18.68 2.88 -5.52
C GLU A 383 17.75 2.88 -6.75
N ALA A 384 18.26 3.18 -7.97
CA ALA A 384 17.43 3.40 -9.17
C ALA A 384 16.52 2.22 -9.51
N PHE A 385 16.97 0.97 -9.34
CA PHE A 385 16.23 -0.28 -9.55
C PHE A 385 16.21 -1.14 -8.28
N GLN A 386 16.26 -0.50 -7.12
CA GLN A 386 16.24 -1.22 -5.84
C GLN A 386 14.92 -1.96 -5.67
N ASN A 387 15.00 -3.19 -5.16
CA ASN A 387 13.82 -4.04 -4.93
C ASN A 387 13.03 -4.40 -6.20
N CYS A 388 13.73 -4.66 -7.31
CA CYS A 388 13.20 -5.29 -8.52
C CYS A 388 13.62 -6.77 -8.53
N PRO A 389 12.88 -7.69 -7.89
CA PRO A 389 13.32 -9.08 -7.66
C PRO A 389 13.45 -9.89 -8.94
N ASN A 390 12.66 -9.58 -9.96
CA ASN A 390 12.62 -10.29 -11.23
C ASN A 390 13.63 -9.76 -12.25
N LEU A 391 14.32 -8.65 -11.96
CA LEU A 391 15.38 -8.12 -12.81
C LEU A 391 16.67 -8.91 -12.54
N LEU A 392 16.87 -9.98 -13.33
CA LEU A 392 17.94 -10.95 -13.11
C LEU A 392 19.12 -10.79 -14.08
N GLU A 393 18.92 -10.06 -15.17
CA GLU A 393 19.95 -9.85 -16.22
C GLU A 393 20.15 -8.34 -16.43
N ILE A 394 21.37 -7.87 -16.20
CA ILE A 394 21.76 -6.46 -16.35
C ILE A 394 22.89 -6.38 -17.38
N ASN A 395 22.58 -5.77 -18.52
CA ASN A 395 23.54 -5.48 -19.58
C ASN A 395 23.82 -3.98 -19.63
N LEU A 396 24.89 -3.51 -18.99
CA LEU A 396 25.22 -2.10 -18.95
C LEU A 396 25.91 -1.67 -20.26
N PRO A 397 25.54 -0.50 -20.82
CA PRO A 397 26.14 -0.01 -22.07
C PRO A 397 27.60 0.42 -21.86
N ALA A 398 28.38 0.48 -22.96
CA ALA A 398 29.78 0.90 -22.90
C ALA A 398 29.96 2.38 -22.48
N SER A 399 28.91 3.19 -22.66
CA SER A 399 28.88 4.60 -22.29
C SER A 399 28.73 4.86 -20.78
N ILE A 400 28.42 3.84 -19.97
CA ILE A 400 28.18 4.01 -18.53
C ILE A 400 29.45 4.45 -17.80
N LYS A 401 29.32 5.52 -17.01
CA LYS A 401 30.43 6.10 -16.22
C LYS A 401 30.29 5.82 -14.74
N LYS A 402 29.04 5.82 -14.22
CA LYS A 402 28.77 5.73 -12.79
C LYS A 402 27.46 5.01 -12.50
N VAL A 403 27.49 4.16 -11.48
CA VAL A 403 26.31 3.51 -10.91
C VAL A 403 26.22 3.82 -9.42
N GLY A 404 25.08 4.29 -8.96
CA GLY A 404 24.86 4.69 -7.56
C GLY A 404 24.76 3.49 -6.63
N THR A 405 25.00 3.75 -5.35
CA THR A 405 24.89 2.74 -4.29
C THR A 405 23.49 2.09 -4.29
N ASP A 406 23.45 0.79 -4.07
CA ASP A 406 22.21 -0.02 -3.99
C ASP A 406 21.33 0.03 -5.26
N ALA A 407 21.89 0.43 -6.42
CA ALA A 407 21.11 0.62 -7.65
C ALA A 407 20.36 -0.63 -8.10
N PHE A 408 20.92 -1.83 -7.87
CA PHE A 408 20.35 -3.13 -8.27
C PHE A 408 20.15 -4.08 -7.10
N VAL A 409 20.16 -3.58 -5.88
CA VAL A 409 20.07 -4.41 -4.68
C VAL A 409 18.60 -4.75 -4.38
N TYR A 410 18.38 -5.99 -3.99
CA TYR A 410 17.13 -6.42 -3.38
C TYR A 410 17.34 -6.64 -1.87
N ASN A 411 16.58 -5.95 -1.05
CA ASN A 411 16.63 -6.06 0.42
C ASN A 411 15.26 -6.43 1.04
N GLY A 412 14.34 -6.97 0.24
CA GLY A 412 13.03 -7.44 0.70
C GLY A 412 13.06 -8.83 1.37
N SER A 413 11.92 -9.27 1.87
CA SER A 413 11.76 -10.46 2.74
C SER A 413 11.59 -11.80 2.00
N TYR A 414 11.70 -11.85 0.67
CA TYR A 414 11.53 -13.10 -0.09
C TYR A 414 12.75 -14.01 0.07
N SER A 415 12.52 -15.26 0.51
CA SER A 415 13.58 -16.22 0.84
C SER A 415 14.27 -16.91 -0.35
N HIS A 416 13.66 -16.86 -1.54
CA HIS A 416 14.17 -17.57 -2.73
C HIS A 416 14.18 -16.66 -3.96
N ILE A 417 15.12 -15.71 -4.02
CA ILE A 417 15.33 -14.88 -5.20
C ILE A 417 16.50 -15.44 -6.00
N PRO A 418 16.35 -15.67 -7.33
CA PRO A 418 17.41 -16.14 -8.18
C PRO A 418 18.63 -15.21 -8.19
N ASP A 419 19.78 -15.75 -8.55
CA ASP A 419 21.01 -14.98 -8.72
C ASP A 419 20.86 -13.96 -9.85
N MET A 420 21.52 -12.82 -9.69
CA MET A 420 21.56 -11.77 -10.71
C MET A 420 22.83 -11.90 -11.55
N ASN A 421 22.73 -11.66 -12.85
CA ASN A 421 23.84 -11.58 -13.77
C ASN A 421 24.08 -10.14 -14.20
N ILE A 422 25.32 -9.70 -14.18
CA ILE A 422 25.72 -8.38 -14.66
C ILE A 422 26.81 -8.54 -15.72
N ASN A 423 26.52 -8.07 -16.93
CA ASN A 423 27.42 -8.09 -18.06
C ASN A 423 27.86 -6.67 -18.40
N ILE A 424 29.16 -6.46 -18.46
CA ILE A 424 29.75 -5.13 -18.74
C ILE A 424 30.98 -5.24 -19.62
N THR A 425 31.16 -4.23 -20.45
CA THR A 425 32.41 -4.01 -21.23
C THR A 425 33.25 -2.88 -20.65
N THR A 426 32.59 -1.92 -20.00
CA THR A 426 33.23 -0.79 -19.30
C THR A 426 32.88 -0.86 -17.84
N ILE A 427 33.86 -0.76 -16.96
CA ILE A 427 33.65 -0.79 -15.50
C ILE A 427 33.24 0.61 -15.04
N PRO A 428 31.98 0.83 -14.60
CA PRO A 428 31.56 2.13 -14.09
C PRO A 428 32.02 2.35 -12.65
N GLU A 429 32.14 3.60 -12.24
CA GLU A 429 32.37 3.94 -10.85
C GLU A 429 31.26 3.37 -9.95
N ASN A 430 31.66 2.89 -8.76
CA ASN A 430 30.80 2.38 -7.70
C ASN A 430 30.03 1.08 -8.03
N LEU A 431 30.41 0.32 -9.06
CA LEU A 431 29.73 -0.92 -9.40
C LEU A 431 29.59 -1.87 -8.19
N GLY A 432 30.67 -2.06 -7.41
CA GLY A 432 30.65 -2.94 -6.23
C GLY A 432 29.60 -2.50 -5.18
N LEU A 433 29.44 -1.20 -4.95
CA LEU A 433 28.42 -0.65 -4.04
C LEU A 433 27.00 -0.68 -4.62
N ALA A 434 26.87 -0.73 -5.93
CA ALA A 434 25.59 -0.79 -6.61
C ALA A 434 24.92 -2.17 -6.51
N ILE A 435 25.73 -3.24 -6.32
CA ILE A 435 25.31 -4.62 -6.40
C ILE A 435 25.47 -5.39 -5.08
N THR A 436 26.10 -4.80 -4.06
CA THR A 436 26.27 -5.39 -2.72
C THR A 436 25.67 -4.47 -1.67
N HIS A 437 24.97 -5.04 -0.69
CA HIS A 437 24.29 -4.27 0.36
C HIS A 437 24.81 -4.65 1.76
N PRO A 438 25.07 -3.65 2.64
CA PRO A 438 25.37 -3.93 4.04
C PRO A 438 24.09 -4.26 4.81
N GLY A 439 23.91 -5.53 5.16
CA GLY A 439 22.76 -5.96 5.96
C GLY A 439 22.46 -7.45 5.83
N ASN A 440 21.56 -7.94 6.68
CA ASN A 440 21.03 -9.30 6.53
C ASN A 440 19.93 -9.28 5.46
N THR A 441 20.28 -9.65 4.25
CA THR A 441 19.26 -9.99 3.24
C THR A 441 18.75 -11.40 3.53
N TYR A 442 17.46 -11.62 3.38
CA TYR A 442 16.90 -12.97 3.50
C TYR A 442 17.28 -13.80 2.26
N GLY A 443 17.84 -15.00 2.49
CA GLY A 443 18.22 -15.93 1.44
C GLY A 443 19.60 -15.70 0.82
N VAL A 444 20.11 -16.74 0.15
CA VAL A 444 21.43 -16.73 -0.51
C VAL A 444 21.28 -16.27 -1.95
N ARG A 445 21.30 -14.95 -2.16
CA ARG A 445 21.40 -14.35 -3.50
C ARG A 445 22.87 -14.04 -3.80
N CYS A 446 23.30 -14.37 -5.01
CA CYS A 446 24.61 -13.99 -5.54
C CYS A 446 24.46 -13.03 -6.71
N VAL A 447 25.52 -12.29 -6.98
CA VAL A 447 25.69 -11.49 -8.19
C VAL A 447 26.82 -12.12 -9.00
N ASN A 448 26.50 -12.63 -10.17
CA ASN A 448 27.45 -13.10 -11.16
C ASN A 448 27.90 -11.92 -12.00
N VAL A 449 29.16 -11.56 -11.93
CA VAL A 449 29.70 -10.44 -12.70
C VAL A 449 30.55 -10.98 -13.84
N HIS A 450 30.20 -10.59 -15.07
CA HIS A 450 30.95 -10.87 -16.29
C HIS A 450 31.49 -9.56 -16.84
N ILE A 451 32.79 -9.45 -16.95
CA ILE A 451 33.50 -8.31 -17.52
C ILE A 451 34.24 -8.77 -18.78
N ASP A 452 33.85 -8.27 -19.94
CA ASP A 452 34.58 -8.48 -21.19
C ASP A 452 35.09 -7.14 -21.69
N ASN A 453 36.35 -6.87 -21.44
CA ASN A 453 36.97 -5.60 -21.82
C ASN A 453 38.35 -5.82 -22.43
N ARG A 454 38.98 -4.73 -22.86
CA ARG A 454 40.34 -4.75 -23.45
C ARG A 454 41.42 -5.37 -22.56
N ASN A 455 41.18 -5.55 -21.27
CA ASN A 455 42.13 -6.11 -20.32
C ASN A 455 41.96 -7.63 -20.17
N GLY A 456 40.87 -8.19 -20.71
CA GLY A 456 40.53 -9.61 -20.67
C GLY A 456 39.10 -9.87 -20.24
N ILE A 457 38.78 -11.16 -20.13
CA ILE A 457 37.50 -11.65 -19.63
C ILE A 457 37.68 -12.02 -18.16
N PHE A 458 36.77 -11.54 -17.30
CA PHE A 458 36.78 -11.80 -15.87
C PHE A 458 35.40 -12.25 -15.41
N ASP A 459 35.33 -13.42 -14.79
CA ASP A 459 34.12 -13.98 -14.21
C ASP A 459 34.31 -14.16 -12.71
N PHE A 460 33.41 -13.61 -11.90
CA PHE A 460 33.40 -13.82 -10.46
C PHE A 460 32.00 -13.76 -9.86
N VAL A 461 31.82 -14.37 -8.72
CA VAL A 461 30.55 -14.43 -8.00
C VAL A 461 30.69 -13.69 -6.67
N LEU A 462 29.84 -12.71 -6.46
CA LEU A 462 29.80 -11.93 -5.22
C LEU A 462 28.60 -12.31 -4.37
N PRO A 463 28.74 -12.41 -3.03
CA PRO A 463 27.58 -12.42 -2.15
C PRO A 463 26.87 -11.05 -2.23
N CYS A 464 25.55 -11.05 -2.35
CA CYS A 464 24.78 -9.82 -2.36
C CYS A 464 24.84 -9.08 -1.02
N SER A 465 24.86 -9.82 0.10
CA SER A 465 24.94 -9.27 1.45
C SER A 465 26.36 -9.37 2.03
N VAL A 466 26.95 -8.21 2.31
CA VAL A 466 28.32 -8.09 2.87
C VAL A 466 28.35 -6.97 3.92
N SER A 467 29.41 -6.90 4.73
CA SER A 467 29.58 -5.75 5.62
C SER A 467 29.93 -4.47 4.81
N VAL A 468 29.65 -3.28 5.37
CA VAL A 468 29.97 -1.98 4.75
C VAL A 468 31.45 -1.91 4.33
N ILE A 469 32.35 -2.38 5.19
CA ILE A 469 33.82 -2.38 4.93
C ILE A 469 34.14 -3.30 3.75
N VAL A 470 33.52 -4.47 3.69
CA VAL A 470 33.71 -5.44 2.61
C VAL A 470 33.16 -4.90 1.28
N GLY A 471 31.95 -4.30 1.29
CA GLY A 471 31.38 -3.66 0.10
C GLY A 471 32.28 -2.56 -0.46
N ALA A 472 32.78 -1.68 0.40
CA ALA A 472 33.71 -0.63 0.03
C ALA A 472 35.03 -1.19 -0.56
N ARG A 473 35.60 -2.23 0.06
CA ARG A 473 36.81 -2.90 -0.44
C ARG A 473 36.58 -3.59 -1.77
N THR A 474 35.47 -4.29 -1.92
CA THR A 474 35.07 -4.92 -3.19
C THR A 474 34.97 -3.88 -4.30
N ASN A 475 34.33 -2.74 -4.02
CA ASN A 475 34.22 -1.64 -4.97
C ASN A 475 35.59 -1.08 -5.41
N ILE A 476 36.52 -0.87 -4.48
CA ILE A 476 37.88 -0.42 -4.79
C ILE A 476 38.58 -1.41 -5.72
N ILE A 477 38.47 -2.71 -5.44
CA ILE A 477 39.14 -3.74 -6.25
C ILE A 477 38.54 -3.83 -7.64
N ILE A 478 37.21 -3.79 -7.79
CA ILE A 478 36.55 -3.78 -9.09
C ILE A 478 36.98 -2.54 -9.90
N ASN A 479 37.00 -1.37 -9.29
CA ASN A 479 37.43 -0.14 -9.95
C ASN A 479 38.90 -0.20 -10.40
N GLN A 480 39.78 -0.84 -9.63
CA GLN A 480 41.18 -1.05 -10.02
C GLN A 480 41.34 -1.95 -11.25
N MET A 481 40.37 -2.83 -11.54
CA MET A 481 40.39 -3.68 -12.75
C MET A 481 40.16 -2.86 -14.04
N ALA A 482 39.67 -1.63 -13.95
CA ALA A 482 39.57 -0.71 -15.09
C ALA A 482 40.96 -0.25 -15.57
N ASP A 483 42.00 -0.25 -14.71
CA ASP A 483 43.36 0.12 -15.04
C ASP A 483 44.21 -1.10 -15.39
N CYS A 484 44.71 -1.15 -16.62
CA CYS A 484 45.56 -2.22 -17.15
C CYS A 484 46.78 -2.58 -16.26
N LYS A 485 47.32 -1.60 -15.52
CA LYS A 485 48.46 -1.84 -14.63
C LYS A 485 48.11 -2.72 -13.42
N TYR A 486 46.84 -2.71 -12.97
CA TYR A 486 46.37 -3.43 -11.82
C TYR A 486 45.67 -4.76 -12.16
N ALA A 487 45.07 -4.89 -13.33
CA ALA A 487 44.41 -6.12 -13.79
C ALA A 487 45.36 -7.33 -13.81
N LYS A 488 46.66 -7.10 -13.93
CA LYS A 488 47.72 -8.17 -13.89
C LYS A 488 48.26 -8.47 -12.49
N LYS A 489 47.84 -7.73 -11.45
CA LYS A 489 48.30 -8.03 -10.06
C LYS A 489 47.36 -9.03 -9.39
N LEU A 490 47.82 -10.24 -9.24
CA LEU A 490 47.14 -11.42 -8.69
C LEU A 490 46.40 -11.21 -7.34
N SER A 491 46.75 -10.21 -6.52
CA SER A 491 46.18 -10.06 -5.18
C SER A 491 44.71 -9.57 -5.17
N GLY A 492 44.34 -8.67 -6.10
CA GLY A 492 42.95 -8.17 -6.21
C GLY A 492 42.02 -9.24 -6.80
N LEU A 493 42.47 -9.95 -7.83
CA LEU A 493 41.68 -11.00 -8.46
C LEU A 493 41.40 -12.13 -7.47
N ARG A 494 42.42 -12.58 -6.70
CA ARG A 494 42.24 -13.59 -5.65
C ARG A 494 41.20 -13.17 -4.59
N TYR A 495 41.12 -11.91 -4.25
CA TYR A 495 40.07 -11.41 -3.33
C TYR A 495 38.68 -11.63 -3.89
N LEU A 496 38.44 -11.33 -5.18
CA LEU A 496 37.15 -11.55 -5.84
C LEU A 496 36.85 -13.04 -6.01
N GLU A 497 37.85 -13.86 -6.33
CA GLU A 497 37.74 -15.31 -6.42
C GLU A 497 37.38 -15.99 -5.10
N THR A 498 37.67 -15.36 -3.97
CA THR A 498 37.34 -15.82 -2.62
C THR A 498 36.30 -14.97 -1.93
N ALA A 499 35.49 -14.20 -2.69
CA ALA A 499 34.50 -13.28 -2.17
C ALA A 499 33.45 -13.95 -1.26
N TYR A 500 33.17 -15.24 -1.44
CA TYR A 500 32.33 -16.04 -0.55
C TYR A 500 32.75 -15.98 0.92
N MET A 501 34.07 -15.82 1.20
CA MET A 501 34.60 -15.68 2.55
C MET A 501 34.07 -14.45 3.29
N ASN A 502 33.53 -13.48 2.56
CA ASN A 502 33.07 -12.19 3.05
C ASN A 502 31.53 -12.10 3.17
N ALA A 503 30.80 -13.20 2.92
CA ALA A 503 29.36 -13.24 3.12
C ALA A 503 28.99 -12.88 4.57
N SER A 504 27.91 -12.13 4.76
CA SER A 504 27.48 -11.58 6.06
C SER A 504 27.08 -12.67 7.07
N ASN A 505 26.68 -13.85 6.59
CA ASN A 505 26.28 -15.00 7.39
C ASN A 505 27.19 -16.19 7.10
N SER A 506 27.59 -16.93 8.15
CA SER A 506 28.44 -18.12 8.00
C SER A 506 27.80 -19.21 7.11
N MET A 507 26.48 -19.41 7.19
CA MET A 507 25.78 -20.38 6.35
C MET A 507 25.79 -19.95 4.88
N TYR A 508 25.58 -18.66 4.60
CA TYR A 508 25.65 -18.12 3.23
C TYR A 508 27.02 -18.27 2.59
N LYS A 509 28.08 -18.18 3.38
CA LYS A 509 29.45 -18.42 2.90
C LYS A 509 29.58 -19.76 2.19
N TYR A 510 29.03 -20.84 2.75
CA TYR A 510 29.09 -22.18 2.17
C TYR A 510 28.29 -22.28 0.87
N ALA A 511 27.06 -21.74 0.85
CA ALA A 511 26.22 -21.72 -0.33
C ALA A 511 26.83 -20.86 -1.45
N VAL A 512 27.39 -19.69 -1.13
CA VAL A 512 28.08 -18.83 -2.12
C VAL A 512 29.33 -19.48 -2.66
N ALA A 513 30.11 -20.22 -1.84
CA ALA A 513 31.28 -20.98 -2.30
C ALA A 513 30.88 -22.07 -3.31
N TYR A 514 29.77 -22.78 -3.04
CA TYR A 514 29.22 -23.75 -3.99
C TYR A 514 28.85 -23.08 -5.32
N LYS A 515 28.11 -21.98 -5.29
CA LYS A 515 27.71 -21.22 -6.48
C LYS A 515 28.95 -20.70 -7.24
N THR A 516 29.97 -20.21 -6.53
CA THR A 516 31.23 -19.76 -7.11
C THR A 516 31.93 -20.90 -7.87
N TYR A 517 32.01 -22.07 -7.29
CA TYR A 517 32.60 -23.22 -7.98
C TYR A 517 31.74 -23.72 -9.14
N LYS A 518 30.41 -23.79 -8.95
CA LYS A 518 29.47 -24.20 -10.00
C LYS A 518 29.60 -23.31 -11.25
N LYS A 519 29.73 -21.99 -11.07
CA LYS A 519 29.82 -21.01 -12.15
C LYS A 519 31.22 -20.91 -12.76
N ALA A 520 32.25 -20.66 -11.95
CA ALA A 520 33.57 -20.27 -12.42
C ALA A 520 34.64 -21.42 -12.36
N LYS A 521 34.31 -22.59 -11.81
CA LYS A 521 35.22 -23.72 -11.60
C LYS A 521 36.53 -23.33 -10.90
N ASN A 522 36.47 -22.37 -10.02
CA ASN A 522 37.56 -21.70 -9.36
C ASN A 522 38.28 -22.65 -8.38
N LYS A 523 39.64 -22.66 -8.41
CA LYS A 523 40.45 -23.54 -7.60
C LYS A 523 40.27 -23.30 -6.10
N CYS A 524 40.24 -22.05 -5.66
CA CYS A 524 40.07 -21.73 -4.24
C CYS A 524 38.71 -22.19 -3.71
N ALA A 525 37.65 -22.05 -4.51
CA ALA A 525 36.33 -22.56 -4.14
C ALA A 525 36.32 -24.08 -4.09
N LYS A 526 37.00 -24.78 -5.03
CA LYS A 526 37.15 -26.25 -4.99
C LYS A 526 37.80 -26.72 -3.68
N GLU A 527 38.96 -26.15 -3.32
CA GLU A 527 39.66 -26.45 -2.08
C GLU A 527 38.76 -26.21 -0.85
N PHE A 528 38.06 -25.07 -0.83
CA PHE A 528 37.13 -24.75 0.27
C PHE A 528 35.96 -25.75 0.38
N LEU A 529 35.40 -26.19 -0.75
CA LEU A 529 34.31 -27.17 -0.77
C LEU A 529 34.80 -28.53 -0.26
N LEU A 530 36.01 -28.96 -0.65
CA LEU A 530 36.65 -30.19 -0.16
C LEU A 530 36.77 -30.19 1.37
N ASP A 531 37.27 -29.09 1.94
CA ASP A 531 37.49 -28.97 3.38
C ASP A 531 36.19 -28.83 4.19
N ASN A 532 35.08 -28.46 3.56
CA ASN A 532 33.84 -28.08 4.24
C ASN A 532 32.59 -28.84 3.72
N GLN A 533 32.74 -30.02 3.13
CA GLN A 533 31.67 -30.76 2.42
C GLN A 533 30.35 -30.84 3.21
N LYS A 534 30.41 -31.22 4.48
CA LYS A 534 29.27 -31.37 5.38
C LYS A 534 28.53 -30.03 5.61
N HIS A 535 29.28 -28.96 5.85
CA HIS A 535 28.70 -27.63 6.06
C HIS A 535 28.07 -27.07 4.78
N VAL A 536 28.70 -27.33 3.63
CA VAL A 536 28.18 -26.96 2.31
C VAL A 536 26.87 -27.70 2.01
N ALA A 537 26.86 -29.03 2.25
CA ALA A 537 25.65 -29.84 2.08
C ALA A 537 24.48 -29.29 2.91
N LYS A 538 24.70 -29.01 4.20
CA LYS A 538 23.69 -28.40 5.07
C LYS A 538 23.24 -27.05 4.58
N ALA A 539 24.15 -26.18 4.12
CA ALA A 539 23.79 -24.87 3.59
C ALA A 539 22.93 -24.97 2.32
N ILE A 540 23.24 -25.91 1.43
CA ILE A 540 22.43 -26.17 0.23
C ILE A 540 21.04 -26.66 0.64
N ILE A 541 20.91 -27.61 1.56
CA ILE A 541 19.63 -28.15 2.00
C ILE A 541 18.76 -27.05 2.63
N LEU A 542 19.33 -26.19 3.44
CA LEU A 542 18.59 -25.15 4.16
C LEU A 542 18.19 -23.97 3.28
N GLU A 543 19.03 -23.57 2.34
CA GLU A 543 18.94 -22.29 1.65
C GLU A 543 18.70 -22.39 0.13
N MET A 544 18.71 -23.60 -0.45
CA MET A 544 18.66 -23.80 -1.90
C MET A 544 17.64 -24.90 -2.28
N GLU A 545 17.70 -25.40 -3.50
CA GLU A 545 16.80 -26.42 -4.03
C GLU A 545 17.42 -27.82 -4.01
N GLU A 546 16.59 -28.88 -4.05
CA GLU A 546 17.05 -30.28 -4.10
C GLU A 546 17.98 -30.53 -5.28
N LYS A 547 17.73 -29.89 -6.42
CA LYS A 547 18.59 -29.95 -7.60
C LYS A 547 20.02 -29.48 -7.32
N ASP A 548 20.22 -28.47 -6.50
CA ASP A 548 21.54 -27.97 -6.14
C ASP A 548 22.30 -28.97 -5.28
N PHE A 549 21.61 -29.68 -4.41
CA PHE A 549 22.22 -30.78 -3.65
C PHE A 549 22.64 -31.92 -4.57
N ALA A 550 21.79 -32.32 -5.51
CA ALA A 550 22.11 -33.34 -6.51
C ALA A 550 23.31 -32.94 -7.39
N ASP A 551 23.40 -31.67 -7.80
CA ASP A 551 24.56 -31.17 -8.54
C ASP A 551 25.83 -31.12 -7.69
N PHE A 552 25.71 -30.80 -6.39
CA PHE A 552 26.86 -30.78 -5.47
C PHE A 552 27.47 -32.15 -5.28
N VAL A 553 26.68 -33.17 -5.02
CA VAL A 553 27.19 -34.56 -4.80
C VAL A 553 27.76 -35.22 -6.06
N LYS A 554 27.40 -34.68 -7.25
CA LYS A 554 27.97 -35.14 -8.54
C LYS A 554 29.37 -34.58 -8.82
N PHE A 555 29.90 -33.65 -8.04
CA PHE A 555 31.27 -33.20 -8.24
C PHE A 555 32.24 -34.35 -7.90
N ASP A 556 33.15 -34.68 -8.81
CA ASP A 556 34.12 -35.78 -8.78
C ASP A 556 35.02 -35.83 -7.52
N PHE A 557 35.17 -34.70 -6.86
CA PHE A 557 35.96 -34.54 -5.65
C PHE A 557 35.14 -34.52 -4.35
N ILE A 558 33.80 -34.54 -4.43
CA ILE A 558 32.93 -34.59 -3.25
C ILE A 558 32.70 -36.06 -2.88
N ASN A 559 32.95 -36.35 -1.62
CA ASN A 559 32.70 -37.67 -1.02
C ASN A 559 31.97 -37.48 0.30
N LEU A 560 30.66 -37.22 0.21
CA LEU A 560 29.81 -36.96 1.34
C LEU A 560 29.43 -38.29 2.00
N LYS A 561 29.98 -38.56 3.19
CA LYS A 561 29.61 -39.74 3.96
C LYS A 561 28.27 -39.58 4.66
N TYR A 562 27.63 -40.71 5.01
CA TYR A 562 26.43 -40.70 5.83
C TYR A 562 26.61 -39.83 7.08
N ASP A 563 25.61 -38.98 7.32
CA ASP A 563 25.59 -38.05 8.44
C ASP A 563 24.14 -37.82 8.90
N GLU A 564 23.89 -38.18 10.18
CA GLU A 564 22.55 -38.10 10.78
C GLU A 564 21.93 -36.70 10.72
N ASP A 565 22.74 -35.65 10.90
CA ASP A 565 22.25 -34.28 10.83
C ASP A 565 21.84 -33.86 9.42
N ILE A 566 22.56 -34.34 8.38
CA ILE A 566 22.21 -34.11 6.98
C ILE A 566 20.91 -34.84 6.64
N VAL A 567 20.81 -36.11 7.05
CA VAL A 567 19.61 -36.95 6.86
C VAL A 567 18.40 -36.26 7.48
N LYS A 568 18.50 -35.79 8.72
CA LYS A 568 17.43 -35.05 9.39
C LYS A 568 17.00 -33.78 8.63
N CYS A 569 17.97 -33.00 8.14
CA CYS A 569 17.65 -31.81 7.34
C CYS A 569 16.92 -32.16 6.03
N LEU A 570 17.30 -33.29 5.39
CA LEU A 570 16.64 -33.78 4.16
C LEU A 570 15.22 -34.28 4.44
N GLU A 571 14.99 -34.95 5.58
CA GLU A 571 13.65 -35.36 6.04
C GLU A 571 12.75 -34.16 6.30
N GLU A 572 13.25 -33.14 7.01
CA GLU A 572 12.52 -31.91 7.31
C GLU A 572 12.11 -31.15 6.04
N ARG A 573 12.90 -31.26 4.98
CA ARG A 573 12.63 -30.67 3.66
C ARG A 573 11.80 -31.57 2.74
N ASN A 574 11.55 -32.84 3.10
CA ASN A 574 10.92 -33.86 2.26
C ASN A 574 11.65 -34.11 0.92
N TRP A 575 12.98 -33.97 0.89
CA TRP A 575 13.79 -34.23 -0.29
C TRP A 575 14.09 -35.71 -0.43
N THR A 576 13.15 -36.44 -1.00
CA THR A 576 13.15 -37.92 -1.02
C THR A 576 14.27 -38.51 -1.85
N ALA A 577 14.63 -37.92 -3.00
CA ALA A 577 15.72 -38.41 -3.84
C ALA A 577 17.08 -38.17 -3.20
N ALA A 578 17.29 -37.00 -2.60
CA ALA A 578 18.51 -36.68 -1.85
C ALA A 578 18.66 -37.56 -0.60
N LEU A 579 17.55 -37.85 0.09
CA LEU A 579 17.52 -38.74 1.25
C LEU A 579 17.89 -40.17 0.87
N ALA A 580 17.32 -40.71 -0.22
CA ALA A 580 17.65 -42.02 -0.74
C ALA A 580 19.15 -42.14 -1.05
N TYR A 581 19.72 -41.13 -1.72
CA TYR A 581 21.17 -41.08 -1.97
C TYR A 581 22.00 -41.18 -0.69
N MET A 582 21.66 -40.41 0.36
CA MET A 582 22.39 -40.44 1.63
C MET A 582 22.26 -41.75 2.40
N LEU A 583 21.15 -42.46 2.28
CA LEU A 583 20.89 -43.72 2.93
C LEU A 583 21.56 -44.92 2.20
N GLU A 584 21.82 -44.80 0.89
CA GLU A 584 22.47 -45.86 0.09
C GLU A 584 23.99 -45.84 0.15
N GLU A 585 24.60 -44.81 0.74
CA GLU A 585 26.09 -44.64 0.81
C GLU A 585 26.86 -45.69 1.65
N GLY A 586 26.34 -46.85 1.84
CA GLY A 586 27.08 -47.99 2.33
C GLY A 586 27.34 -49.08 1.27
N LYS A 587 26.83 -48.94 0.03
CA LYS A 587 26.74 -50.05 -0.93
C LYS A 587 27.36 -49.83 -2.31
N GLY A 588 28.20 -48.79 -2.51
CA GLY A 588 28.85 -48.56 -3.81
C GLY A 588 27.92 -47.88 -4.83
N ARG A 589 28.37 -46.82 -5.49
CA ARG A 589 27.59 -45.93 -6.38
C ARG A 589 27.02 -46.69 -7.58
N PRO A 590 25.72 -46.66 -7.82
CA PRO A 590 25.16 -46.70 -9.17
C PRO A 590 25.22 -45.27 -9.78
N GLU A 591 25.77 -45.15 -10.99
CA GLU A 591 25.92 -43.86 -11.69
C GLU A 591 24.58 -43.15 -12.04
N ASP A 592 23.43 -43.79 -11.82
CA ASP A 592 22.10 -43.33 -12.23
C ASP A 592 21.13 -43.01 -11.07
N ALA A 593 21.56 -42.96 -9.81
CA ALA A 593 20.65 -42.87 -8.65
C ALA A 593 20.02 -41.47 -8.40
N LEU A 594 20.44 -40.44 -9.11
CA LEU A 594 19.92 -39.10 -9.01
C LEU A 594 19.50 -38.55 -10.39
N VAL A 595 18.40 -39.04 -10.94
CA VAL A 595 17.65 -38.39 -12.01
C VAL A 595 16.49 -37.64 -11.34
N ILE A 596 16.64 -36.34 -11.14
CA ILE A 596 15.56 -35.43 -10.74
C ILE A 596 15.09 -34.67 -11.97
#